data_215c93071d1494a993c93e37ffeeb56e
#
_entry.id   215c93071d1494a993c93e37ffeeb56e
#
_cell.length_a   1.000
_cell.length_b   1.000
_cell.length_c   1.000
_cell.angle_alpha   90.00
_cell.angle_beta   90.00
_cell.angle_gamma   90.00
#
_symmetry.space_group_name_H-M   'P 1'
#
loop_
_entity.id
_entity.type
_entity.pdbx_description
1 polymer ?
#
loop_
_entity_poly.entity_id
_entity_poly.type
_entity_poly.pdbx_seq_one_letter_code
_entity_poly.pdbx_strand_id
1 'polypeptide(L)'
;MERSLSSHYRDPGVDNWSNHNIKYVKLALYEGRREVAYVVSNAVGSSMTDWFQSTRVIASSWSDVTARGTYNVFSITGYLSHLRRFYINKSHGGCPKDRGYMAVSDSKVQGCQWDSHPIYPQFLYSKINSADNWERFMFGRADFLAIFVYI
;
A
#
# COMPACT_ATOMS: atom_id res chain seq x y z
N MET A 1 -19.46 -6.74 15.29
CA MET A 1 -20.20 -7.25 14.10
C MET A 1 -19.13 -7.49 13.04
N GLU A 2 -18.67 -8.72 12.90
CA GLU A 2 -17.72 -9.10 11.86
C GLU A 2 -18.36 -8.89 10.49
N ARG A 3 -17.79 -8.00 9.69
CA ARG A 3 -18.19 -7.89 8.30
C ARG A 3 -17.86 -9.20 7.59
N SER A 4 -18.82 -9.76 6.91
CA SER A 4 -18.67 -10.91 6.04
C SER A 4 -17.42 -10.78 5.18
N LEU A 5 -16.47 -11.68 5.36
CA LEU A 5 -15.21 -11.78 4.62
C LEU A 5 -15.38 -12.27 3.18
N SER A 6 -16.57 -12.19 2.61
CA SER A 6 -16.88 -12.72 1.27
C SER A 6 -16.08 -12.03 0.13
N SER A 7 -15.49 -10.87 0.40
CA SER A 7 -14.62 -10.14 -0.54
C SER A 7 -13.14 -10.20 -0.16
N HIS A 8 -12.77 -10.96 0.88
CA HIS A 8 -11.41 -11.05 1.38
C HIS A 8 -10.94 -12.50 1.32
N TYR A 9 -9.92 -12.76 0.51
CA TYR A 9 -9.23 -14.05 0.47
C TYR A 9 -7.87 -13.93 1.14
N ARG A 10 -7.54 -14.91 1.98
CA ARG A 10 -6.24 -15.06 2.60
C ARG A 10 -5.84 -16.54 2.53
N ASP A 11 -4.70 -16.80 1.90
CA ASP A 11 -4.15 -18.15 1.88
C ASP A 11 -3.66 -18.54 3.28
N PRO A 12 -4.09 -19.70 3.83
CA PRO A 12 -3.61 -20.16 5.14
C PRO A 12 -2.11 -20.36 5.23
N GLY A 13 -1.43 -20.59 4.10
CA GLY A 13 0.03 -20.75 4.04
C GLY A 13 0.79 -19.54 4.57
N VAL A 14 0.20 -18.33 4.53
CA VAL A 14 0.88 -17.13 5.05
C VAL A 14 1.10 -17.17 6.57
N ASP A 15 0.34 -17.98 7.31
CA ASP A 15 0.54 -18.16 8.75
C ASP A 15 1.83 -18.90 9.09
N ASN A 16 2.36 -19.66 8.11
CA ASN A 16 3.62 -20.37 8.21
C ASN A 16 4.75 -19.69 7.44
N TRP A 17 4.75 -18.36 7.38
CA TRP A 17 5.69 -17.55 6.61
C TRP A 17 7.14 -18.00 6.75
N SER A 18 7.59 -18.23 7.99
CA SER A 18 8.96 -18.64 8.29
C SER A 18 9.33 -20.03 7.77
N ASN A 19 8.36 -20.89 7.50
CA ASN A 19 8.57 -22.25 7.00
C ASN A 19 8.62 -22.30 5.46
N HIS A 20 8.28 -21.21 4.79
CA HIS A 20 8.37 -21.07 3.35
C HIS A 20 9.63 -20.31 2.96
N ASN A 21 10.32 -20.79 1.94
CA ASN A 21 11.49 -20.10 1.38
C ASN A 21 11.03 -18.95 0.46
N ILE A 22 10.40 -17.93 1.07
CA ILE A 22 9.83 -16.81 0.34
C ILE A 22 10.94 -15.93 -0.20
N LYS A 23 10.91 -15.69 -1.50
CA LYS A 23 11.91 -14.87 -2.22
C LYS A 23 11.42 -13.45 -2.46
N TYR A 24 10.20 -13.34 -2.97
CA TYR A 24 9.62 -12.05 -3.34
C TYR A 24 8.18 -11.94 -2.89
N VAL A 25 7.77 -10.72 -2.60
CA VAL A 25 6.36 -10.37 -2.41
C VAL A 25 6.03 -9.21 -3.32
N LYS A 26 4.94 -9.35 -4.07
CA LYS A 26 4.39 -8.28 -4.90
C LYS A 26 3.05 -7.83 -4.32
N LEU A 27 2.96 -6.55 -3.99
CA LEU A 27 1.69 -5.89 -3.76
C LEU A 27 1.27 -5.24 -5.07
N ALA A 28 0.03 -5.46 -5.48
CA ALA A 28 -0.52 -4.88 -6.70
C ALA A 28 -1.93 -4.34 -6.47
N LEU A 29 -2.24 -3.22 -7.11
CA LEU A 29 -3.56 -2.60 -7.13
C LEU A 29 -4.19 -2.80 -8.51
N TYR A 30 -5.49 -3.09 -8.54
CA TYR A 30 -6.24 -3.39 -9.76
C TYR A 30 -7.47 -2.51 -9.91
N GLU A 31 -7.68 -2.05 -11.13
CA GLU A 31 -8.96 -1.52 -11.62
C GLU A 31 -9.52 -2.51 -12.63
N GLY A 32 -10.63 -3.18 -12.27
CA GLY A 32 -11.12 -4.31 -13.02
C GLY A 32 -10.08 -5.42 -13.11
N ARG A 33 -9.65 -5.76 -14.33
CA ARG A 33 -8.63 -6.78 -14.58
C ARG A 33 -7.23 -6.18 -14.85
N ARG A 34 -7.09 -4.88 -14.79
CA ARG A 34 -5.84 -4.19 -15.11
C ARG A 34 -5.08 -3.86 -13.84
N GLU A 35 -3.82 -4.26 -13.77
CA GLU A 35 -2.89 -3.81 -12.76
C GLU A 35 -2.56 -2.33 -13.01
N VAL A 36 -2.82 -1.48 -12.01
CA VAL A 36 -2.64 -0.02 -12.11
C VAL A 36 -1.46 0.50 -11.32
N ALA A 37 -1.06 -0.21 -10.27
CA ALA A 37 0.14 0.11 -9.49
C ALA A 37 0.66 -1.14 -8.79
N TYR A 38 1.99 -1.19 -8.56
CA TYR A 38 2.60 -2.29 -7.83
C TYR A 38 3.89 -1.89 -7.11
N VAL A 39 4.25 -2.68 -6.12
CA VAL A 39 5.56 -2.70 -5.47
C VAL A 39 6.01 -4.15 -5.32
N VAL A 40 7.24 -4.45 -5.69
CA VAL A 40 7.88 -5.75 -5.48
C VAL A 40 8.99 -5.61 -4.45
N SER A 41 8.99 -6.47 -3.46
CA SER A 41 9.97 -6.49 -2.37
C SER A 41 10.76 -7.80 -2.36
N ASN A 42 12.05 -7.70 -2.08
CA ASN A 42 12.85 -8.85 -1.67
C ASN A 42 12.38 -9.31 -0.28
N ALA A 43 11.84 -10.50 -0.18
CA ALA A 43 11.26 -11.03 1.05
C ALA A 43 12.14 -12.10 1.73
N VAL A 44 13.36 -12.33 1.24
CA VAL A 44 14.30 -13.26 1.87
C VAL A 44 14.58 -12.83 3.32
N GLY A 45 14.37 -13.75 4.26
CA GLY A 45 14.55 -13.48 5.69
C GLY A 45 13.57 -12.50 6.29
N SER A 46 12.44 -12.23 5.61
CA SER A 46 11.38 -11.37 6.14
C SER A 46 10.37 -12.15 6.97
N SER A 47 9.53 -11.41 7.64
CA SER A 47 8.31 -11.88 8.29
C SER A 47 7.07 -11.42 7.51
N MET A 48 5.91 -11.92 7.89
CA MET A 48 4.62 -11.52 7.33
C MET A 48 4.33 -10.03 7.49
N THR A 49 5.01 -9.34 8.40
CA THR A 49 4.76 -7.92 8.72
C THR A 49 5.87 -6.97 8.30
N ASP A 50 7.08 -7.46 8.00
CA ASP A 50 8.24 -6.61 7.70
C ASP A 50 8.75 -6.69 6.25
N TRP A 51 8.10 -7.45 5.40
CA TRP A 51 8.45 -7.53 3.97
C TRP A 51 8.18 -6.21 3.21
N PHE A 52 7.22 -5.40 3.69
CA PHE A 52 6.84 -4.13 3.07
C PHE A 52 7.59 -2.97 3.74
N GLN A 53 8.83 -2.79 3.33
CA GLN A 53 9.74 -1.72 3.77
C GLN A 53 10.51 -1.16 2.58
N SER A 54 10.90 0.11 2.66
CA SER A 54 11.63 0.78 1.58
C SER A 54 12.91 0.05 1.18
N THR A 55 13.71 -0.39 2.16
CA THR A 55 14.99 -1.06 1.92
C THR A 55 14.88 -2.39 1.17
N ARG A 56 13.69 -2.95 1.09
CA ARG A 56 13.41 -4.23 0.40
C ARG A 56 12.89 -4.06 -1.02
N VAL A 57 12.60 -2.84 -1.46
CA VAL A 57 12.04 -2.57 -2.80
C VAL A 57 13.03 -2.95 -3.89
N ILE A 58 12.58 -3.75 -4.85
CA ILE A 58 13.34 -4.13 -6.05
C ILE A 58 12.69 -3.64 -7.35
N ALA A 59 11.38 -3.41 -7.33
CA ALA A 59 10.65 -2.82 -8.47
C ALA A 59 9.37 -2.14 -7.99
N SER A 60 8.94 -1.11 -8.68
CA SER A 60 7.66 -0.45 -8.46
C SER A 60 7.15 0.27 -9.70
N SER A 61 5.88 0.68 -9.67
CA SER A 61 5.27 1.51 -10.71
C SER A 61 5.86 2.91 -10.78
N TRP A 62 6.53 3.36 -9.72
CA TRP A 62 7.08 4.71 -9.62
C TRP A 62 8.61 4.65 -9.65
N SER A 63 9.23 5.41 -10.54
CA SER A 63 10.68 5.35 -10.77
C SER A 63 11.51 5.78 -9.56
N ASP A 64 10.95 6.58 -8.68
CA ASP A 64 11.60 7.06 -7.45
C ASP A 64 11.21 6.28 -6.19
N VAL A 65 10.35 5.25 -6.30
CA VAL A 65 10.13 4.27 -5.23
C VAL A 65 11.15 3.15 -5.35
N THR A 66 12.23 3.30 -4.64
CA THR A 66 13.41 2.42 -4.67
C THR A 66 13.92 2.14 -3.24
N ALA A 67 14.80 1.17 -3.11
CA ALA A 67 15.43 0.84 -1.81
C ALA A 67 16.25 1.98 -1.20
N ARG A 68 16.67 2.95 -2.01
CA ARG A 68 17.46 4.13 -1.59
C ARG A 68 16.64 5.41 -1.51
N GLY A 69 15.34 5.33 -1.79
CA GLY A 69 14.43 6.47 -1.72
C GLY A 69 14.25 6.98 -0.29
N THR A 70 13.87 8.23 -0.16
CA THR A 70 13.53 8.86 1.13
C THR A 70 12.02 9.00 1.25
N TYR A 71 11.47 8.53 2.35
CA TYR A 71 10.03 8.50 2.61
C TYR A 71 9.71 9.06 3.98
N ASN A 72 8.55 9.68 4.11
CA ASN A 72 7.95 10.01 5.40
C ASN A 72 7.43 8.75 6.09
N VAL A 73 6.69 7.92 5.35
CA VAL A 73 6.18 6.62 5.80
C VAL A 73 6.37 5.59 4.69
N PHE A 74 6.78 4.39 5.06
CA PHE A 74 6.77 3.21 4.19
C PHE A 74 6.55 1.98 5.07
N SER A 75 5.31 1.59 5.30
CA SER A 75 5.01 0.42 6.14
C SER A 75 3.59 -0.11 5.95
N ILE A 76 3.37 -1.36 6.33
CA ILE A 76 2.03 -1.97 6.40
C ILE A 76 1.19 -1.26 7.44
N THR A 77 1.74 -1.03 8.63
CA THR A 77 1.04 -0.34 9.73
C THR A 77 0.64 1.09 9.34
N GLY A 78 1.49 1.76 8.57
CA GLY A 78 1.23 3.08 8.03
C GLY A 78 1.07 4.15 9.10
N TYR A 79 0.00 4.93 9.01
CA TYR A 79 -0.31 6.00 9.95
C TYR A 79 -1.57 5.64 10.76
N LEU A 80 -1.35 5.14 11.97
CA LEU A 80 -2.40 4.53 12.81
C LEU A 80 -3.53 5.49 13.18
N SER A 81 -3.21 6.73 13.51
CA SER A 81 -4.22 7.72 13.93
C SER A 81 -5.25 8.03 12.84
N HIS A 82 -4.91 7.79 11.59
CA HIS A 82 -5.80 8.01 10.44
C HIS A 82 -6.12 6.72 9.68
N LEU A 83 -5.71 5.56 10.22
CA LEU A 83 -5.93 4.22 9.66
C LEU A 83 -5.51 4.10 8.19
N ARG A 84 -4.41 4.74 7.84
CA ARG A 84 -3.76 4.61 6.53
C ARG A 84 -2.78 3.46 6.59
N ARG A 85 -3.08 2.38 5.89
CA ARG A 85 -2.29 1.14 5.84
C ARG A 85 -1.55 1.02 4.52
N PHE A 86 -0.58 0.11 4.45
CA PHE A 86 0.23 -0.06 3.23
C PHE A 86 0.59 1.30 2.64
N TYR A 87 1.09 2.17 3.52
CA TYR A 87 1.23 3.59 3.24
C TYR A 87 2.66 3.89 2.78
N ILE A 88 2.76 4.45 1.57
CA ILE A 88 4.01 4.99 1.01
C ILE A 88 3.79 6.48 0.79
N ASN A 89 4.30 7.29 1.70
CA ASN A 89 4.18 8.74 1.66
C ASN A 89 5.55 9.40 1.55
N LYS A 90 5.68 10.37 0.65
CA LYS A 90 6.93 11.08 0.39
C LYS A 90 7.20 12.14 1.44
N SER A 91 6.17 12.93 1.74
CA SER A 91 6.25 14.05 2.66
C SER A 91 4.89 14.37 3.25
N HIS A 92 4.90 14.87 4.47
CA HIS A 92 3.73 15.34 5.18
C HIS A 92 4.02 16.71 5.80
N GLY A 93 3.14 17.66 5.55
CA GLY A 93 3.22 19.01 6.13
C GLY A 93 1.82 19.56 6.37
N GLY A 94 0.91 18.68 6.83
CA GLY A 94 -0.52 18.90 6.87
C GLY A 94 -1.19 18.52 5.55
N CYS A 95 -2.53 18.39 5.56
CA CYS A 95 -3.30 17.91 4.42
C CYS A 95 -2.96 18.58 3.08
N PRO A 96 -2.79 19.91 2.98
CA PRO A 96 -2.49 20.58 1.72
C PRO A 96 -1.11 20.24 1.13
N LYS A 97 -0.19 19.72 1.95
CA LYS A 97 1.18 19.40 1.56
C LYS A 97 1.49 17.90 1.58
N ASP A 98 0.47 17.09 1.84
CA ASP A 98 0.61 15.63 1.92
C ASP A 98 0.81 15.03 0.52
N ARG A 99 1.95 14.37 0.32
CA ARG A 99 2.35 13.79 -0.98
C ARG A 99 2.76 12.35 -0.82
N GLY A 100 2.24 11.49 -1.68
CA GLY A 100 2.56 10.08 -1.59
C GLY A 100 2.30 9.29 -2.86
N TYR A 101 2.51 7.99 -2.74
CA TYR A 101 2.44 7.03 -3.84
C TYR A 101 1.24 6.11 -3.71
N MET A 102 1.01 5.57 -2.52
CA MET A 102 -0.16 4.75 -2.25
C MET A 102 -0.58 4.82 -0.78
N ALA A 103 -1.86 4.56 -0.54
CA ALA A 103 -2.44 4.41 0.77
C ALA A 103 -3.66 3.49 0.71
N VAL A 104 -3.81 2.61 1.70
CA VAL A 104 -5.06 1.92 1.98
C VAL A 104 -5.73 2.61 3.16
N SER A 105 -6.88 3.20 2.92
CA SER A 105 -7.68 3.84 3.96
C SER A 105 -8.73 2.86 4.46
N ASP A 106 -8.62 2.43 5.72
CA ASP A 106 -9.43 1.35 6.28
C ASP A 106 -10.81 1.79 6.76
N SER A 107 -10.95 3.03 7.17
CA SER A 107 -12.21 3.52 7.71
C SER A 107 -12.32 5.04 7.67
N LYS A 108 -13.55 5.53 7.88
CA LYS A 108 -13.83 6.94 8.02
C LYS A 108 -13.35 7.44 9.39
N VAL A 109 -12.08 7.81 9.47
CA VAL A 109 -11.51 8.51 10.63
C VAL A 109 -11.30 9.96 10.23
N GLN A 110 -11.33 10.87 11.21
CA GLN A 110 -11.00 12.27 10.96
C GLN A 110 -9.59 12.38 10.38
N GLY A 111 -9.52 12.65 9.10
CA GLY A 111 -8.29 12.77 8.33
C GLY A 111 -8.36 13.96 7.40
N CYS A 112 -7.62 13.86 6.31
CA CYS A 112 -7.71 14.84 5.25
C CYS A 112 -8.95 14.61 4.38
N GLN A 113 -9.39 15.62 3.65
CA GLN A 113 -10.52 15.48 2.74
C GLN A 113 -10.24 14.44 1.64
N TRP A 114 -8.98 14.31 1.22
CA TRP A 114 -8.59 13.38 0.16
C TRP A 114 -8.80 11.89 0.54
N ASP A 115 -8.71 11.51 1.81
CA ASP A 115 -8.95 10.14 2.26
C ASP A 115 -10.35 9.93 2.84
N SER A 116 -11.24 10.92 2.72
CA SER A 116 -12.64 10.79 3.09
C SER A 116 -13.49 10.27 1.91
N HIS A 117 -14.22 9.18 2.13
CA HIS A 117 -15.07 8.55 1.10
C HIS A 117 -16.21 7.79 1.76
N PRO A 118 -17.37 7.63 1.10
CA PRO A 118 -18.49 6.86 1.65
C PRO A 118 -18.24 5.35 1.75
N ILE A 119 -17.28 4.80 0.98
CA ILE A 119 -17.00 3.36 0.92
C ILE A 119 -15.57 3.10 1.37
N TYR A 120 -15.37 2.11 2.24
CA TYR A 120 -14.07 1.65 2.73
C TYR A 120 -13.98 0.11 2.68
N PRO A 121 -12.76 -0.48 2.54
CA PRO A 121 -11.49 0.25 2.39
C PRO A 121 -11.36 0.95 1.03
N GLN A 122 -10.51 1.98 0.98
CA GLN A 122 -10.10 2.62 -0.26
C GLN A 122 -8.66 2.24 -0.58
N PHE A 123 -8.36 1.97 -1.84
CA PHE A 123 -7.02 1.67 -2.35
C PHE A 123 -6.57 2.81 -3.26
N LEU A 124 -5.83 3.76 -2.68
CA LEU A 124 -5.43 4.99 -3.36
C LEU A 124 -4.02 4.86 -3.92
N TYR A 125 -3.79 5.42 -5.11
CA TYR A 125 -2.47 5.41 -5.73
C TYR A 125 -2.22 6.66 -6.59
N SER A 126 -0.94 7.07 -6.68
CA SER A 126 -0.51 8.12 -7.60
C SER A 126 -0.55 7.60 -9.04
N LYS A 127 -1.21 8.34 -9.93
CA LYS A 127 -1.29 8.05 -11.37
C LYS A 127 -0.10 8.56 -12.16
N ILE A 128 0.73 9.40 -11.56
CA ILE A 128 1.95 9.91 -12.19
C ILE A 128 3.15 9.07 -11.74
N ASN A 129 4.26 9.13 -12.48
CA ASN A 129 5.48 8.38 -12.17
C ASN A 129 6.30 9.00 -11.03
N SER A 130 5.62 9.48 -9.98
CA SER A 130 6.21 10.10 -8.79
C SER A 130 5.15 10.24 -7.68
N ALA A 131 5.56 10.78 -6.53
CA ALA A 131 4.62 11.16 -5.49
C ALA A 131 3.68 12.28 -5.96
N ASP A 132 2.38 12.07 -5.83
CA ASP A 132 1.39 13.11 -6.10
C ASP A 132 0.94 13.80 -4.80
N ASN A 133 0.49 15.04 -4.94
CA ASN A 133 -0.15 15.76 -3.84
C ASN A 133 -1.59 15.27 -3.73
N TRP A 134 -1.95 14.69 -2.58
CA TRP A 134 -3.26 14.11 -2.37
C TRP A 134 -4.42 15.12 -2.47
N GLU A 135 -4.19 16.36 -2.07
CA GLU A 135 -5.20 17.43 -2.12
C GLU A 135 -5.54 17.87 -3.56
N ARG A 136 -4.76 17.47 -4.55
CA ARG A 136 -5.11 17.71 -5.97
C ARG A 136 -6.24 16.81 -6.45
N PHE A 137 -6.56 15.75 -5.71
CA PHE A 137 -7.59 14.75 -6.07
C PHE A 137 -7.38 14.13 -7.46
N MET A 138 -6.12 14.03 -7.90
CA MET A 138 -5.72 13.46 -9.20
C MET A 138 -5.32 11.99 -9.08
N PHE A 139 -5.30 11.44 -7.87
CA PHE A 139 -4.97 10.05 -7.61
C PHE A 139 -6.04 9.08 -8.13
N GLY A 140 -5.65 7.82 -8.32
CA GLY A 140 -6.57 6.72 -8.66
C GLY A 140 -7.14 6.05 -7.43
N ARG A 141 -8.33 5.45 -7.59
CA ARG A 141 -8.93 4.51 -6.63
C ARG A 141 -9.03 3.16 -7.30
N ALA A 142 -8.25 2.20 -6.80
CA ALA A 142 -8.30 0.83 -7.29
C ALA A 142 -9.49 0.08 -6.68
N ASP A 143 -9.95 -0.96 -7.36
CA ASP A 143 -11.08 -1.77 -6.92
C ASP A 143 -10.66 -2.76 -5.82
N PHE A 144 -9.43 -3.28 -5.91
CA PHE A 144 -8.89 -4.20 -4.92
C PHE A 144 -7.36 -4.18 -4.89
N LEU A 145 -6.81 -4.72 -3.80
CA LEU A 145 -5.41 -4.96 -3.56
C LEU A 145 -5.16 -6.46 -3.52
N ALA A 146 -4.10 -6.90 -4.19
CA ALA A 146 -3.62 -8.29 -4.13
C ALA A 146 -2.16 -8.34 -3.66
N ILE A 147 -1.86 -9.34 -2.83
CA ILE A 147 -0.50 -9.64 -2.38
C ILE A 147 -0.13 -11.03 -2.89
N PHE A 148 0.87 -11.09 -3.73
CA PHE A 148 1.41 -12.33 -4.30
C PHE A 148 2.70 -12.68 -3.60
N VAL A 149 2.81 -13.92 -3.13
CA VAL A 149 4.00 -14.44 -2.45
C VAL A 149 4.67 -15.47 -3.36
N TYR A 150 5.95 -15.29 -3.62
CA TYR A 150 6.76 -16.16 -4.49
C TYR A 150 7.81 -16.90 -3.67
N ILE A 151 7.79 -18.21 -3.80
CA ILE A 151 8.69 -19.15 -3.13
C ILE A 151 9.91 -19.46 -4.00
#